data_12c7e47bc8ab8ddf6e537ca65841bdb8
#
_entry.id   12c7e47bc8ab8ddf6e537ca65841bdb8
#
_cell.length_a   1.000
_cell.length_b   1.000
_cell.length_c   1.000
_cell.angle_alpha   90.00
_cell.angle_beta   90.00
_cell.angle_gamma   90.00
#
_symmetry.space_group_name_H-M   'P 1'
#
loop_
_entity.id
_entity.type
_entity.pdbx_description
1 polymer ?
#
loop_
_entity_poly.entity_id
_entity_poly.type
_entity_poly.pdbx_seq_one_letter_code
_entity_poly.pdbx_strand_id
1 'polypeptide(L)'
;SPSRGLGDVYKRQVADGTVVLAICGGYQMLGKYYQMYTGERLDYIGAVDFYTVGEKERLIGNYAFDTEFGRVIGFENHSGRTYLGKGVAPLGKMVSGYGNNGRDGTEGVHYKNTFCTYSHGPVLPKNPALADKLIETAMRRRDPSFALTPLDDSAEDFARDQVERLYIHQQSGKKHKK
;
A
#
# COMPACT_ATOMS: atom_id res chain seq x y z
N SER A 1 -26.05 -13.70 -1.17
CA SER A 1 -25.07 -13.68 -2.27
C SER A 1 -23.77 -14.34 -1.82
N PRO A 2 -23.16 -15.24 -2.61
CA PRO A 2 -21.90 -15.88 -2.26
C PRO A 2 -20.78 -14.86 -1.96
N SER A 3 -20.83 -13.69 -2.59
CA SER A 3 -19.87 -12.61 -2.36
C SER A 3 -19.94 -11.97 -0.96
N ARG A 4 -21.13 -11.95 -0.33
CA ARG A 4 -21.26 -11.45 1.05
C ARG A 4 -20.55 -12.34 2.06
N GLY A 5 -20.67 -13.66 1.92
CA GLY A 5 -19.97 -14.62 2.80
C GLY A 5 -18.44 -14.47 2.74
N LEU A 6 -17.87 -14.26 1.55
CA LEU A 6 -16.43 -14.06 1.38
C LEU A 6 -15.95 -12.72 1.96
N GLY A 7 -16.73 -11.65 1.75
CA GLY A 7 -16.44 -10.33 2.34
C GLY A 7 -16.43 -10.38 3.87
N ASP A 8 -17.36 -11.12 4.49
CA ASP A 8 -17.40 -11.30 5.93
C ASP A 8 -16.20 -12.11 6.46
N VAL A 9 -15.69 -13.06 5.67
CA VAL A 9 -14.45 -13.79 6.02
C VAL A 9 -13.26 -12.84 6.06
N TYR A 10 -13.05 -12.03 5.03
CA TYR A 10 -11.94 -11.06 5.00
C TYR A 10 -12.07 -10.01 6.12
N LYS A 11 -13.29 -9.52 6.37
CA LYS A 11 -13.52 -8.57 7.45
C LYS A 11 -13.14 -9.14 8.82
N ARG A 12 -13.51 -10.41 9.09
CA ARG A 12 -13.09 -11.10 10.32
C ARG A 12 -11.58 -11.31 10.39
N GLN A 13 -10.93 -11.70 9.29
CA GLN A 13 -9.48 -11.90 9.25
C GLN A 13 -8.73 -10.60 9.55
N VAL A 14 -9.15 -9.47 8.96
CA VAL A 14 -8.61 -8.14 9.28
C VAL A 14 -8.83 -7.80 10.76
N ALA A 15 -10.04 -8.01 11.27
CA ALA A 15 -10.38 -7.72 12.67
C ALA A 15 -9.58 -8.58 13.66
N ASP A 16 -9.32 -9.85 13.30
CA ASP A 16 -8.51 -10.80 14.07
C ASP A 16 -6.99 -10.54 13.96
N GLY A 17 -6.57 -9.64 13.10
CA GLY A 17 -5.16 -9.31 12.88
C GLY A 17 -4.40 -10.34 12.06
N THR A 18 -5.06 -11.11 11.20
CA THR A 18 -4.39 -11.88 10.15
C THR A 18 -3.58 -10.94 9.28
N VAL A 19 -2.37 -11.36 8.91
CA VAL A 19 -1.53 -10.53 8.03
C VAL A 19 -2.13 -10.52 6.63
N VAL A 20 -2.42 -9.32 6.15
CA VAL A 20 -3.00 -9.08 4.83
C VAL A 20 -2.15 -8.06 4.08
N LEU A 21 -1.70 -8.40 2.89
CA LEU A 21 -1.17 -7.45 1.92
C LEU A 21 -2.23 -7.24 0.83
N ALA A 22 -2.72 -6.02 0.70
CA ALA A 22 -3.72 -5.66 -0.29
C ALA A 22 -3.18 -4.59 -1.24
N ILE A 23 -3.19 -4.88 -2.55
CA ILE A 23 -2.58 -4.04 -3.57
C ILE A 23 -3.64 -3.50 -4.51
N CYS A 24 -3.61 -2.19 -4.77
CA CYS A 24 -4.42 -1.47 -5.77
C CYS A 24 -5.92 -1.75 -5.63
N GLY A 25 -6.52 -2.51 -6.54
CA GLY A 25 -7.93 -2.91 -6.46
C GLY A 25 -8.27 -3.68 -5.18
N GLY A 26 -7.38 -4.58 -4.74
CA GLY A 26 -7.53 -5.29 -3.48
C GLY A 26 -7.49 -4.36 -2.27
N TYR A 27 -6.65 -3.33 -2.30
CA TYR A 27 -6.64 -2.26 -1.32
C TYR A 27 -8.01 -1.57 -1.27
N GLN A 28 -8.49 -1.08 -2.41
CA GLN A 28 -9.77 -0.36 -2.51
C GLN A 28 -10.95 -1.18 -1.96
N MET A 29 -10.99 -2.48 -2.24
CA MET A 29 -12.05 -3.38 -1.80
C MET A 29 -12.15 -3.58 -0.29
N LEU A 30 -11.07 -3.33 0.47
CA LEU A 30 -11.11 -3.39 1.94
C LEU A 30 -11.78 -2.17 2.57
N GLY A 31 -11.92 -1.07 1.84
CA GLY A 31 -12.58 0.16 2.27
C GLY A 31 -14.11 0.06 2.30
N LYS A 32 -14.75 1.19 2.59
CA LYS A 32 -16.22 1.29 2.68
C LYS A 32 -16.89 1.26 1.31
N TYR A 33 -16.33 2.03 0.35
CA TYR A 33 -16.91 2.15 -0.99
C TYR A 33 -15.89 2.71 -1.99
N TYR A 34 -16.20 2.50 -3.26
CA TYR A 34 -15.58 3.19 -4.38
C TYR A 34 -16.64 4.02 -5.10
N GLN A 35 -16.45 5.31 -5.21
CA GLN A 35 -17.29 6.17 -6.01
C GLN A 35 -16.64 6.42 -7.37
N MET A 36 -17.28 5.97 -8.45
CA MET A 36 -16.80 6.19 -9.80
C MET A 36 -16.88 7.68 -10.18
N TYR A 37 -16.04 8.12 -11.12
CA TYR A 37 -16.11 9.48 -11.65
C TYR A 37 -17.46 9.81 -12.31
N THR A 38 -18.24 8.80 -12.70
CA THR A 38 -19.61 8.92 -13.21
C THR A 38 -20.64 9.22 -12.15
N GLY A 39 -20.26 9.16 -10.87
CA GLY A 39 -21.16 9.31 -9.72
C GLY A 39 -21.70 8.00 -9.15
N GLU A 40 -21.58 6.88 -9.87
CA GLU A 40 -21.98 5.56 -9.38
C GLU A 40 -21.11 5.17 -8.19
N ARG A 41 -21.74 4.58 -7.17
CA ARG A 41 -21.06 4.10 -5.96
C ARG A 41 -21.17 2.60 -5.84
N LEU A 42 -20.02 1.96 -5.62
CA LEU A 42 -19.89 0.55 -5.33
C LEU A 42 -19.55 0.38 -3.84
N ASP A 43 -20.45 -0.16 -3.06
CA ASP A 43 -20.20 -0.45 -1.66
C ASP A 43 -19.32 -1.70 -1.54
N TYR A 44 -18.25 -1.59 -0.72
CA TYR A 44 -17.29 -2.63 -0.49
C TYR A 44 -17.41 -3.22 0.93
N ILE A 45 -16.46 -4.06 1.32
CA ILE A 45 -16.58 -4.84 2.55
C ILE A 45 -16.48 -4.02 3.83
N GLY A 46 -15.90 -2.83 3.78
CA GLY A 46 -15.75 -1.95 4.94
C GLY A 46 -14.96 -2.58 6.08
N ALA A 47 -13.91 -3.33 5.76
CA ALA A 47 -13.04 -3.93 6.76
C ALA A 47 -12.15 -2.89 7.46
N VAL A 48 -11.84 -1.80 6.75
CA VAL A 48 -11.05 -0.68 7.25
C VAL A 48 -11.75 0.64 6.93
N ASP A 49 -11.63 1.63 7.81
CA ASP A 49 -12.28 2.93 7.67
C ASP A 49 -11.55 3.84 6.67
N PHE A 50 -11.81 3.63 5.38
CA PHE A 50 -11.44 4.53 4.30
C PHE A 50 -12.41 4.38 3.13
N TYR A 51 -12.33 5.30 2.17
CA TYR A 51 -13.10 5.24 0.93
C TYR A 51 -12.24 5.73 -0.23
N THR A 52 -12.67 5.39 -1.45
CA THR A 52 -11.97 5.78 -2.67
C THR A 52 -12.91 6.51 -3.63
N VAL A 53 -12.42 7.57 -4.24
CA VAL A 53 -13.11 8.32 -5.30
C VAL A 53 -12.30 8.18 -6.58
N GLY A 54 -12.94 7.66 -7.62
CA GLY A 54 -12.34 7.54 -8.94
C GLY A 54 -12.32 8.89 -9.67
N GLU A 55 -11.21 9.20 -10.30
CA GLU A 55 -11.07 10.35 -11.19
C GLU A 55 -10.73 9.87 -12.62
N LYS A 56 -10.96 10.73 -13.62
CA LYS A 56 -10.63 10.40 -15.02
C LYS A 56 -9.13 10.27 -15.23
N GLU A 57 -8.37 11.16 -14.58
CA GLU A 57 -6.92 11.16 -14.64
C GLU A 57 -6.34 10.05 -13.76
N ARG A 58 -5.32 9.38 -14.29
CA ARG A 58 -4.59 8.36 -13.56
C ARG A 58 -3.34 8.95 -12.92
N LEU A 59 -3.03 8.48 -11.74
CA LEU A 59 -1.73 8.66 -11.10
C LEU A 59 -0.84 7.51 -11.53
N ILE A 60 0.21 7.82 -12.29
CA ILE A 60 1.10 6.82 -12.90
C ILE A 60 2.54 7.27 -12.75
N GLY A 61 3.40 6.38 -12.28
CA GLY A 61 4.83 6.62 -12.24
C GLY A 61 5.58 5.75 -11.23
N ASN A 62 6.90 5.84 -11.30
CA ASN A 62 7.73 5.36 -10.21
C ASN A 62 7.54 6.28 -9.00
N TYR A 63 7.45 5.68 -7.82
CA TYR A 63 7.26 6.42 -6.60
C TYR A 63 8.00 5.80 -5.42
N ALA A 64 8.19 6.59 -4.38
CA ALA A 64 8.82 6.16 -3.15
C ALA A 64 8.11 6.77 -1.94
N PHE A 65 8.04 6.01 -0.87
CA PHE A 65 7.49 6.44 0.42
C PHE A 65 8.24 5.80 1.58
N ASP A 66 8.32 6.51 2.69
CA ASP A 66 8.97 6.04 3.91
C ASP A 66 7.96 5.42 4.85
N THR A 67 8.27 4.22 5.35
CA THR A 67 7.51 3.48 6.36
C THR A 67 8.32 3.33 7.65
N GLU A 68 7.71 2.82 8.72
CA GLU A 68 8.42 2.51 9.97
C GLU A 68 9.48 1.41 9.84
N PHE A 69 9.44 0.61 8.76
CA PHE A 69 10.39 -0.48 8.48
C PHE A 69 11.27 -0.21 7.26
N GLY A 70 11.36 1.05 6.83
CA GLY A 70 12.24 1.50 5.77
C GLY A 70 11.53 2.09 4.56
N ARG A 71 12.31 2.52 3.58
CA ARG A 71 11.81 3.07 2.32
C ARG A 71 11.29 1.98 1.40
N VAL A 72 10.11 2.22 0.85
CA VAL A 72 9.49 1.37 -0.17
C VAL A 72 9.54 2.09 -1.52
N ILE A 73 9.98 1.37 -2.55
CA ILE A 73 10.01 1.83 -3.93
C ILE A 73 9.08 0.96 -4.76
N GLY A 74 8.26 1.60 -5.57
CA GLY A 74 7.29 0.91 -6.40
C GLY A 74 6.90 1.69 -7.65
N PHE A 75 5.87 1.21 -8.27
CA PHE A 75 5.21 1.83 -9.41
C PHE A 75 3.72 1.96 -9.12
N GLU A 76 3.20 3.16 -9.17
CA GLU A 76 1.77 3.42 -9.01
C GLU A 76 1.07 3.57 -10.35
N ASN A 77 -0.15 3.03 -10.45
CA ASN A 77 -1.00 3.19 -11.64
C ASN A 77 -2.46 3.03 -11.26
N HIS A 78 -3.09 4.09 -10.80
CA HIS A 78 -4.48 4.05 -10.35
C HIS A 78 -5.22 5.35 -10.65
N SER A 79 -6.54 5.27 -10.81
CA SER A 79 -7.44 6.42 -10.95
C SER A 79 -8.16 6.75 -9.64
N GLY A 80 -8.14 5.84 -8.67
CA GLY A 80 -8.74 6.05 -7.36
C GLY A 80 -7.93 7.03 -6.51
N ARG A 81 -8.62 7.88 -5.77
CA ARG A 81 -8.10 8.75 -4.72
C ARG A 81 -8.64 8.23 -3.40
N THR A 82 -7.77 7.70 -2.58
CA THR A 82 -8.16 7.09 -1.29
C THR A 82 -8.01 8.09 -0.17
N TYR A 83 -9.03 8.16 0.67
CA TYR A 83 -9.11 9.05 1.83
C TYR A 83 -9.32 8.23 3.09
N LEU A 84 -8.42 8.38 4.05
CA LEU A 84 -8.41 7.63 5.29
C LEU A 84 -9.39 8.22 6.30
N GLY A 85 -10.08 7.36 7.02
CA GLY A 85 -10.95 7.72 8.14
C GLY A 85 -10.17 8.02 9.42
N LYS A 86 -10.90 8.48 10.44
CA LYS A 86 -10.30 8.75 11.75
C LYS A 86 -9.75 7.47 12.38
N GLY A 87 -8.51 7.55 12.88
CA GLY A 87 -7.86 6.41 13.55
C GLY A 87 -7.27 5.36 12.62
N VAL A 88 -7.25 5.61 11.30
CA VAL A 88 -6.54 4.78 10.32
C VAL A 88 -5.23 5.46 9.95
N ALA A 89 -4.12 4.78 10.22
CA ALA A 89 -2.81 5.28 9.86
C ALA A 89 -2.48 4.95 8.39
N PRO A 90 -1.77 5.85 7.68
CA PRO A 90 -1.18 5.48 6.40
C PRO A 90 -0.07 4.44 6.59
N LEU A 91 0.22 3.67 5.56
CA LEU A 91 1.37 2.77 5.52
C LEU A 91 2.68 3.56 5.54
N GLY A 92 2.70 4.71 4.89
CA GLY A 92 3.88 5.56 4.87
C GLY A 92 3.62 6.98 4.41
N LYS A 93 4.71 7.77 4.40
CA LYS A 93 4.75 9.15 3.92
C LYS A 93 5.44 9.23 2.57
N MET A 94 4.85 9.96 1.64
CA MET A 94 5.40 10.13 0.31
C MET A 94 6.74 10.85 0.33
N VAL A 95 7.69 10.31 -0.42
CA VAL A 95 8.96 10.95 -0.77
C VAL A 95 8.89 11.48 -2.20
N SER A 96 8.34 10.69 -3.11
CA SER A 96 8.13 11.06 -4.51
C SER A 96 6.95 10.29 -5.08
N GLY A 97 6.20 10.89 -5.99
CA GLY A 97 4.98 10.33 -6.55
C GLY A 97 3.72 10.92 -5.93
N TYR A 98 2.61 10.21 -6.06
CA TYR A 98 1.28 10.72 -5.71
C TYR A 98 0.68 10.06 -4.46
N GLY A 99 0.88 8.74 -4.29
CA GLY A 99 0.34 7.99 -3.15
C GLY A 99 -1.18 7.88 -3.15
N ASN A 100 -1.77 7.94 -1.96
CA ASN A 100 -3.20 7.71 -1.76
C ASN A 100 -4.12 8.57 -2.63
N ASN A 101 -3.80 9.86 -2.79
CA ASN A 101 -4.69 10.78 -3.50
C ASN A 101 -3.96 11.96 -4.20
N GLY A 102 -2.64 11.99 -4.16
CA GLY A 102 -1.82 13.03 -4.77
C GLY A 102 -1.85 14.38 -4.04
N ARG A 103 -2.41 14.45 -2.82
CA ARG A 103 -2.64 15.72 -2.10
C ARG A 103 -2.14 15.73 -0.67
N ASP A 104 -2.37 14.65 0.08
CA ASP A 104 -2.09 14.60 1.53
C ASP A 104 -0.69 14.08 1.88
N GLY A 105 0.09 13.67 0.89
CA GLY A 105 1.44 13.18 1.11
C GLY A 105 1.53 11.82 1.81
N THR A 106 0.44 11.04 1.79
CA THR A 106 0.38 9.71 2.39
C THR A 106 0.30 8.61 1.35
N GLU A 107 0.71 7.42 1.74
CA GLU A 107 0.58 6.21 0.93
C GLU A 107 0.02 5.06 1.76
N GLY A 108 -0.92 4.33 1.14
CA GLY A 108 -1.45 3.09 1.66
C GLY A 108 -2.18 3.21 2.99
N VAL A 109 -2.33 2.07 3.64
CA VAL A 109 -2.92 1.91 4.97
C VAL A 109 -2.12 0.88 5.76
N HIS A 110 -1.86 1.19 7.02
CA HIS A 110 -1.45 0.22 8.03
C HIS A 110 -2.48 0.17 9.14
N TYR A 111 -3.28 -0.89 9.16
CA TYR A 111 -4.32 -1.12 10.16
C TYR A 111 -4.18 -2.50 10.76
N LYS A 112 -3.82 -2.59 12.05
CA LYS A 112 -3.44 -3.85 12.69
C LYS A 112 -2.32 -4.52 11.88
N ASN A 113 -2.53 -5.73 11.37
CA ASN A 113 -1.61 -6.44 10.49
C ASN A 113 -2.05 -6.40 9.01
N THR A 114 -2.86 -5.42 8.64
CA THR A 114 -3.27 -5.19 7.25
C THR A 114 -2.45 -4.06 6.65
N PHE A 115 -1.77 -4.37 5.57
CA PHE A 115 -0.89 -3.49 4.81
C PHE A 115 -1.50 -3.29 3.43
N CYS A 116 -1.96 -2.08 3.15
CA CYS A 116 -2.53 -1.73 1.86
C CYS A 116 -1.60 -0.76 1.13
N THR A 117 -1.49 -0.90 -0.19
CA THR A 117 -0.62 -0.04 -0.99
C THR A 117 -1.10 0.05 -2.43
N TYR A 118 -0.78 1.16 -3.10
CA TYR A 118 -0.88 1.28 -4.56
C TYR A 118 0.39 0.79 -5.27
N SER A 119 1.38 0.28 -4.54
CA SER A 119 2.63 -0.19 -5.11
C SER A 119 2.47 -1.44 -5.93
N HIS A 120 2.73 -1.33 -7.21
CA HIS A 120 2.78 -2.44 -8.14
C HIS A 120 4.20 -2.95 -8.36
N GLY A 121 4.29 -4.06 -8.94
CA GLY A 121 5.17 -4.79 -9.68
C GLY A 121 6.68 -4.86 -9.59
N PRO A 122 7.10 -5.91 -9.10
CA PRO A 122 6.69 -6.67 -7.93
C PRO A 122 7.13 -5.95 -6.65
N VAL A 123 6.20 -5.65 -5.76
CA VAL A 123 6.49 -4.84 -4.57
C VAL A 123 7.44 -5.52 -3.59
N LEU A 124 7.26 -6.82 -3.34
CA LEU A 124 8.04 -7.54 -2.32
C LEU A 124 9.50 -7.76 -2.72
N PRO A 125 9.84 -8.26 -3.93
CA PRO A 125 11.24 -8.40 -4.34
C PRO A 125 12.02 -7.08 -4.41
N LYS A 126 11.33 -5.95 -4.63
CA LYS A 126 11.97 -4.63 -4.60
C LYS A 126 12.18 -4.08 -3.20
N ASN A 127 11.52 -4.65 -2.21
CA ASN A 127 11.49 -4.13 -0.85
C ASN A 127 11.57 -5.30 0.15
N PRO A 128 12.75 -5.95 0.29
CA PRO A 128 12.90 -7.13 1.15
C PRO A 128 12.53 -6.83 2.59
N ALA A 129 12.84 -5.66 3.13
CA ALA A 129 12.44 -5.28 4.48
C ALA A 129 10.91 -5.28 4.70
N LEU A 130 10.12 -4.93 3.67
CA LEU A 130 8.66 -5.05 3.72
C LEU A 130 8.23 -6.52 3.70
N ALA A 131 8.86 -7.34 2.86
CA ALA A 131 8.58 -8.77 2.79
C ALA A 131 8.87 -9.46 4.13
N ASP A 132 10.02 -9.18 4.71
CA ASP A 132 10.44 -9.69 6.02
C ASP A 132 9.48 -9.30 7.13
N LYS A 133 9.05 -8.03 7.15
CA LYS A 133 8.05 -7.55 8.11
C LYS A 133 6.75 -8.33 8.03
N LEU A 134 6.25 -8.59 6.83
CA LEU A 134 5.02 -9.37 6.62
C LEU A 134 5.18 -10.81 7.10
N ILE A 135 6.28 -11.47 6.72
CA ILE A 135 6.58 -12.86 7.07
C ILE A 135 6.74 -12.98 8.59
N GLU A 136 7.58 -12.15 9.20
CA GLU A 136 7.84 -12.17 10.63
C GLU A 136 6.54 -11.93 11.43
N THR A 137 5.73 -10.95 11.01
CA THR A 137 4.45 -10.67 11.66
C THR A 137 3.50 -11.86 11.57
N ALA A 138 3.45 -12.54 10.41
CA ALA A 138 2.61 -13.73 10.22
C ALA A 138 3.08 -14.91 11.08
N MET A 139 4.38 -15.14 11.12
CA MET A 139 4.97 -16.25 11.88
C MET A 139 4.86 -16.04 13.39
N ARG A 140 5.08 -14.82 13.87
CA ARG A 140 4.96 -14.49 15.31
C ARG A 140 3.54 -14.61 15.85
N ARG A 141 2.54 -14.56 15.01
CA ARG A 141 1.15 -14.87 15.42
C ARG A 141 0.98 -16.35 15.83
N ARG A 142 1.79 -17.25 15.31
CA ARG A 142 1.76 -18.70 15.62
C ARG A 142 2.80 -19.07 16.65
N ASP A 143 3.98 -18.47 16.55
CA ASP A 143 5.09 -18.64 17.46
C ASP A 143 5.68 -17.28 17.85
N PRO A 144 5.34 -16.73 19.01
CA PRO A 144 5.85 -15.43 19.47
C PRO A 144 7.38 -15.35 19.58
N SER A 145 8.07 -16.49 19.67
CA SER A 145 9.53 -16.56 19.73
C SER A 145 10.20 -16.56 18.37
N PHE A 146 9.42 -16.64 17.28
CA PHE A 146 9.95 -16.67 15.94
C PHE A 146 10.81 -15.44 15.61
N ALA A 147 11.97 -15.67 15.06
CA ALA A 147 12.84 -14.65 14.51
C ALA A 147 13.25 -15.06 13.07
N LEU A 148 13.16 -14.13 12.15
CA LEU A 148 13.67 -14.33 10.79
C LEU A 148 15.19 -14.49 10.81
N THR A 149 15.68 -15.46 10.05
CA THR A 149 17.10 -15.54 9.72
C THR A 149 17.35 -14.52 8.59
N PRO A 150 18.26 -13.55 8.77
CA PRO A 150 18.59 -12.58 7.72
C PRO A 150 19.06 -13.29 6.45
N LEU A 151 18.57 -12.81 5.31
CA LEU A 151 19.04 -13.21 3.99
C LEU A 151 20.05 -12.19 3.47
N ASP A 152 20.77 -12.55 2.42
CA ASP A 152 21.61 -11.61 1.68
C ASP A 152 20.77 -10.90 0.62
N ASP A 153 20.33 -9.70 0.93
CA ASP A 153 19.50 -8.85 0.06
C ASP A 153 20.33 -7.89 -0.80
N SER A 154 21.64 -8.13 -0.92
CA SER A 154 22.56 -7.21 -1.62
C SER A 154 22.18 -6.95 -3.08
N ALA A 155 21.63 -7.96 -3.78
CA ALA A 155 21.17 -7.84 -5.16
C ALA A 155 19.88 -6.99 -5.27
N GLU A 156 18.93 -7.22 -4.38
CA GLU A 156 17.67 -6.50 -4.28
C GLU A 156 17.91 -5.03 -3.90
N ASP A 157 18.78 -4.80 -2.92
CA ASP A 157 19.18 -3.45 -2.49
C ASP A 157 19.90 -2.71 -3.61
N PHE A 158 20.81 -3.35 -4.32
CA PHE A 158 21.47 -2.74 -5.48
C PHE A 158 20.44 -2.34 -6.54
N ALA A 159 19.52 -3.24 -6.90
CA ALA A 159 18.49 -2.97 -7.89
C ALA A 159 17.57 -1.82 -7.46
N ARG A 160 17.16 -1.79 -6.19
CA ARG A 160 16.35 -0.73 -5.59
C ARG A 160 17.06 0.62 -5.67
N ASP A 161 18.33 0.68 -5.27
CA ASP A 161 19.13 1.91 -5.28
C ASP A 161 19.31 2.46 -6.70
N GLN A 162 19.42 1.59 -7.72
CA GLN A 162 19.44 2.03 -9.12
C GLN A 162 18.12 2.70 -9.52
N VAL A 163 16.97 2.12 -9.15
CA VAL A 163 15.64 2.69 -9.44
C VAL A 163 15.50 4.04 -8.71
N GLU A 164 15.88 4.12 -7.45
CA GLU A 164 15.82 5.36 -6.67
C GLU A 164 16.64 6.47 -7.32
N ARG A 165 17.90 6.19 -7.64
CA ARG A 165 18.81 7.16 -8.27
C ARG A 165 18.33 7.62 -9.63
N LEU A 166 17.86 6.70 -10.49
CA LEU A 166 17.51 7.02 -11.88
C LEU A 166 16.13 7.67 -12.02
N TYR A 167 15.17 7.31 -11.16
CA TYR A 167 13.78 7.69 -11.38
C TYR A 167 13.17 8.55 -10.27
N ILE A 168 13.60 8.38 -9.02
CA ILE A 168 13.03 9.12 -7.89
C ILE A 168 13.68 10.48 -7.75
N HIS A 169 15.00 10.56 -7.72
CA HIS A 169 15.73 11.84 -7.56
C HIS A 169 15.57 12.78 -8.77
N GLN A 170 15.44 12.26 -9.99
CA GLN A 170 15.25 13.10 -11.18
C GLN A 170 13.86 13.79 -11.23
N GLN A 171 12.84 13.22 -10.61
CA GLN A 171 11.52 13.85 -10.54
C GLN A 171 11.48 15.02 -9.55
N SER A 172 12.26 14.98 -8.48
CA SER A 172 12.36 16.06 -7.50
C SER A 172 12.94 17.35 -8.10
N GLY A 173 13.85 17.23 -9.10
CA GLY A 173 14.44 18.37 -9.79
C GLY A 173 13.52 19.09 -10.82
N LYS A 174 12.46 18.43 -11.27
CA LYS A 174 11.50 19.01 -12.26
C LYS A 174 10.37 19.81 -11.64
N LYS A 175 10.03 19.59 -10.36
CA LYS A 175 8.97 20.32 -9.66
C LYS A 175 9.33 21.77 -9.28
N HIS A 176 10.60 22.17 -9.41
CA HIS A 176 11.04 23.54 -9.10
C HIS A 176 11.24 24.46 -10.33
N LYS A 177 10.78 24.02 -11.52
CA LYS A 177 10.89 24.80 -12.76
C LYS A 177 9.54 25.09 -13.43
N LYS A 178 8.47 25.24 -12.66
CA LYS A 178 7.20 25.78 -13.19
C LYS A 178 6.65 26.84 -12.26
#